data_55f8ffda6d378b85189a1ee873b26edb
#
_entry.id   55f8ffda6d378b85189a1ee873b26edb
#
_cell.length_a   1.000
_cell.length_b   1.000
_cell.length_c   1.000
_cell.angle_alpha   90.00
_cell.angle_beta   90.00
_cell.angle_gamma   90.00
#
_symmetry.space_group_name_H-M   'P 1'
#
loop_
_entity.id
_entity.type
_entity.pdbx_description
1 polymer ?
#
loop_
_entity_poly.entity_id
_entity_poly.type
_entity_poly.pdbx_seq_one_letter_code
_entity_poly.pdbx_strand_id
1 'polypeptide(L)'
;MISRLSLVICLCASLGCSDGGSAPSSGPIVDNTQWVPSSEGEAVFGAQPAGSGCDLTPIDCQDYYPWPPGECVEFQANASCIAAYIPECFPPSYTVLAIYTRMPDDRIPLCDWLTLEQPSLQAIRAGDVIEVRAYHNELTAPVPGEARMSFAVGDQLAFDETILIPNASEFLTGTWTADKDYPAGTRLLWHVDNHGRNEYLLIEANIL
;
A
#
# COMPACT_ATOMS: atom_id res chain seq x y z
N MET A 1 34.95 -75.56 -15.60
CA MET A 1 35.42 -74.38 -14.87
C MET A 1 34.41 -73.28 -15.19
N ILE A 2 33.48 -73.04 -14.26
CA ILE A 2 32.46 -72.05 -14.44
C ILE A 2 32.67 -70.94 -13.36
N SER A 3 33.16 -69.79 -13.84
CA SER A 3 33.40 -68.61 -12.98
C SER A 3 32.07 -67.96 -12.61
N ARG A 4 31.81 -67.82 -11.31
CA ARG A 4 30.65 -67.09 -10.78
C ARG A 4 31.04 -65.63 -10.66
N LEU A 5 30.33 -64.78 -11.40
CA LEU A 5 30.42 -63.31 -11.29
C LEU A 5 29.40 -62.84 -10.22
N SER A 6 29.94 -62.38 -9.10
CA SER A 6 29.13 -61.80 -8.04
C SER A 6 28.81 -60.32 -8.36
N LEU A 7 27.54 -60.02 -8.59
CA LEU A 7 27.04 -58.68 -8.81
C LEU A 7 26.79 -58.01 -7.44
N VAL A 8 27.60 -57.04 -7.05
CA VAL A 8 27.38 -56.21 -5.88
C VAL A 8 26.50 -55.03 -6.30
N ILE A 9 25.24 -55.02 -5.84
CA ILE A 9 24.35 -53.92 -6.03
C ILE A 9 24.57 -52.93 -4.87
N CYS A 10 25.24 -51.81 -5.15
CA CYS A 10 25.29 -50.66 -4.25
C CYS A 10 23.93 -49.91 -4.26
N LEU A 11 23.12 -50.09 -3.21
CA LEU A 11 21.98 -49.22 -2.94
C LEU A 11 22.53 -47.91 -2.39
N CYS A 12 22.64 -46.88 -3.23
CA CYS A 12 22.77 -45.49 -2.77
C CYS A 12 21.39 -45.00 -2.31
N ALA A 13 21.14 -45.06 -1.03
CA ALA A 13 20.01 -44.31 -0.40
C ALA A 13 20.38 -42.85 -0.43
N SER A 14 19.90 -42.13 -1.43
CA SER A 14 19.92 -40.66 -1.46
C SER A 14 18.88 -40.14 -0.45
N LEU A 15 19.32 -39.92 0.78
CA LEU A 15 18.64 -39.04 1.71
C LEU A 15 18.78 -37.60 1.18
N GLY A 16 17.88 -37.23 0.31
CA GLY A 16 17.70 -35.85 -0.10
C GLY A 16 17.02 -35.07 1.02
N CYS A 17 17.79 -34.50 1.95
CA CYS A 17 17.35 -33.38 2.72
C CYS A 17 17.25 -32.17 1.77
N SER A 18 16.11 -31.98 1.17
CA SER A 18 15.76 -30.69 0.58
C SER A 18 15.23 -29.80 1.72
N ASP A 19 16.11 -29.27 2.55
CA ASP A 19 15.81 -28.03 3.25
C ASP A 19 15.70 -26.94 2.19
N GLY A 20 14.51 -26.85 1.62
CA GLY A 20 14.11 -25.75 0.76
C GLY A 20 13.94 -24.49 1.60
N GLY A 21 15.00 -24.01 2.22
CA GLY A 21 15.08 -22.67 2.75
C GLY A 21 14.95 -21.71 1.56
N SER A 22 13.73 -21.31 1.26
CA SER A 22 13.52 -20.20 0.33
C SER A 22 14.28 -19.00 0.87
N ALA A 23 15.05 -18.32 0.00
CA ALA A 23 15.67 -17.06 0.38
C ALA A 23 14.64 -16.13 1.04
N PRO A 24 15.04 -15.34 2.05
CA PRO A 24 14.14 -14.35 2.63
C PRO A 24 13.55 -13.51 1.51
N SER A 25 12.25 -13.27 1.58
CA SER A 25 11.59 -12.34 0.67
C SER A 25 12.14 -10.94 0.94
N SER A 26 12.32 -10.14 -0.11
CA SER A 26 12.69 -8.73 0.03
C SER A 26 12.10 -7.94 -1.12
N GLY A 27 11.86 -6.65 -0.92
CA GLY A 27 11.35 -5.76 -1.94
C GLY A 27 9.84 -5.47 -1.81
N PRO A 28 9.24 -4.85 -2.85
CA PRO A 28 7.91 -4.30 -2.77
C PRO A 28 6.83 -5.36 -2.63
N ILE A 29 5.85 -5.08 -1.78
CA ILE A 29 4.61 -5.85 -1.65
C ILE A 29 3.42 -5.14 -2.30
N VAL A 30 3.59 -3.89 -2.72
CA VAL A 30 2.59 -3.05 -3.38
C VAL A 30 3.04 -2.61 -4.77
N ASP A 31 2.05 -2.40 -5.65
CA ASP A 31 2.18 -1.65 -6.89
C ASP A 31 1.19 -0.46 -6.81
N ASN A 32 1.72 0.74 -6.66
CA ASN A 32 0.89 1.92 -6.44
C ASN A 32 -0.03 2.28 -7.62
N THR A 33 0.07 1.57 -8.75
CA THR A 33 -0.84 1.72 -9.89
C THR A 33 -2.06 0.79 -9.84
N GLN A 34 -2.13 -0.14 -8.88
CA GLN A 34 -3.16 -1.19 -8.84
C GLN A 34 -4.22 -1.03 -7.74
N TRP A 35 -4.19 0.06 -7.01
CA TRP A 35 -5.16 0.32 -5.96
C TRP A 35 -6.57 0.56 -6.51
N VAL A 36 -7.57 -0.06 -5.87
CA VAL A 36 -8.98 0.14 -6.18
C VAL A 36 -9.75 0.44 -4.88
N PRO A 37 -10.86 1.19 -4.94
CA PRO A 37 -11.71 1.43 -3.77
C PRO A 37 -12.22 0.13 -3.16
N SER A 38 -12.22 0.06 -1.82
CA SER A 38 -12.65 -1.09 -1.03
C SER A 38 -13.78 -0.72 -0.07
N SER A 39 -14.76 -1.61 0.06
CA SER A 39 -15.80 -1.53 1.10
C SER A 39 -15.40 -2.22 2.41
N GLU A 40 -14.23 -2.84 2.46
CA GLU A 40 -13.79 -3.67 3.59
C GLU A 40 -13.09 -2.88 4.70
N GLY A 41 -12.96 -1.55 4.53
CA GLY A 41 -12.24 -0.68 5.47
C GLY A 41 -12.81 -0.71 6.89
N GLU A 42 -14.12 -0.73 7.04
CA GLU A 42 -14.76 -0.69 8.36
C GLU A 42 -14.39 -1.88 9.25
N ALA A 43 -14.18 -3.05 8.66
CA ALA A 43 -13.82 -4.25 9.42
C ALA A 43 -12.43 -4.15 10.06
N VAL A 44 -11.53 -3.34 9.49
CA VAL A 44 -10.13 -3.21 9.93
C VAL A 44 -9.87 -1.87 10.63
N PHE A 45 -10.38 -0.77 10.08
CA PHE A 45 -10.08 0.58 10.54
C PHE A 45 -11.14 1.20 11.45
N GLY A 46 -12.29 0.51 11.62
CA GLY A 46 -13.41 0.96 12.43
C GLY A 46 -14.55 1.54 11.59
N ALA A 47 -15.67 1.84 12.25
CA ALA A 47 -16.87 2.31 11.57
C ALA A 47 -16.64 3.69 10.94
N GLN A 48 -17.11 3.84 9.71
CA GLN A 48 -17.12 5.12 9.02
C GLN A 48 -17.98 6.13 9.80
N PRO A 49 -17.44 7.33 10.11
CA PRO A 49 -18.22 8.36 10.77
C PRO A 49 -19.44 8.78 9.94
N ALA A 50 -20.56 9.05 10.61
CA ALA A 50 -21.78 9.46 9.93
C ALA A 50 -21.59 10.77 9.14
N GLY A 51 -21.89 10.74 7.85
CA GLY A 51 -21.73 11.88 6.95
C GLY A 51 -20.35 12.04 6.35
N SER A 52 -19.39 11.16 6.70
CA SER A 52 -18.13 11.02 6.00
C SER A 52 -18.25 10.07 4.81
N GLY A 53 -17.27 10.06 3.95
CA GLY A 53 -17.18 9.17 2.80
C GLY A 53 -16.41 9.76 1.65
N CYS A 54 -16.45 9.07 0.53
CA CYS A 54 -15.82 9.52 -0.70
C CYS A 54 -16.82 9.41 -1.85
N ASP A 55 -17.02 10.48 -2.59
CA ASP A 55 -17.73 10.39 -3.86
C ASP A 55 -16.79 9.77 -4.88
N LEU A 56 -17.04 8.51 -5.19
CA LEU A 56 -16.26 7.73 -6.14
C LEU A 56 -16.71 7.94 -7.60
N THR A 57 -17.44 9.01 -7.90
CA THR A 57 -17.75 9.36 -9.29
C THR A 57 -16.44 9.62 -10.03
N PRO A 58 -16.18 8.93 -11.15
CA PRO A 58 -14.97 9.16 -11.93
C PRO A 58 -14.84 10.62 -12.36
N ILE A 59 -13.69 11.22 -12.06
CA ILE A 59 -13.36 12.58 -12.48
C ILE A 59 -12.07 12.50 -13.28
N ASP A 60 -11.99 13.28 -14.35
CA ASP A 60 -10.71 13.51 -15.01
C ASP A 60 -9.90 14.51 -14.17
N CYS A 61 -9.00 13.99 -13.32
CA CYS A 61 -8.16 14.82 -12.47
C CYS A 61 -7.23 15.74 -13.28
N GLN A 62 -6.99 15.48 -14.57
CA GLN A 62 -6.24 16.36 -15.46
C GLN A 62 -6.96 17.70 -15.69
N ASP A 63 -8.30 17.72 -15.64
CA ASP A 63 -9.09 18.94 -15.78
C ASP A 63 -9.00 19.86 -14.55
N TYR A 64 -8.50 19.35 -13.42
CA TYR A 64 -8.48 20.05 -12.14
C TYR A 64 -7.09 20.41 -11.62
N TYR A 65 -6.07 19.70 -12.06
CA TYR A 65 -4.68 19.99 -11.66
C TYR A 65 -3.89 20.47 -12.89
N PRO A 66 -3.30 21.68 -12.83
CA PRO A 66 -2.43 22.16 -13.91
C PRO A 66 -1.05 21.48 -13.80
N TRP A 67 -1.01 20.16 -13.98
CA TRP A 67 0.26 19.45 -14.13
C TRP A 67 0.88 19.86 -15.46
N PRO A 68 2.18 20.15 -15.52
CA PRO A 68 2.86 20.37 -16.78
C PRO A 68 2.65 19.18 -17.71
N PRO A 69 2.35 19.40 -19.00
CA PRO A 69 2.20 18.32 -19.95
C PRO A 69 3.46 17.46 -20.01
N GLY A 70 3.35 16.17 -19.69
CA GLY A 70 4.43 15.19 -19.76
C GLY A 70 5.04 14.79 -18.41
N GLU A 71 4.63 15.36 -17.28
CA GLU A 71 5.14 15.02 -15.94
C GLU A 71 4.32 13.95 -15.23
N CYS A 72 3.10 13.67 -15.68
CA CYS A 72 2.29 12.56 -15.18
C CYS A 72 2.39 11.37 -16.12
N VAL A 73 3.15 10.36 -15.72
CA VAL A 73 3.16 9.07 -16.40
C VAL A 73 1.99 8.26 -15.86
N GLU A 74 0.93 8.15 -16.68
CA GLU A 74 -0.27 7.34 -16.47
C GLU A 74 -1.09 7.64 -15.21
N PHE A 75 -2.00 8.59 -15.35
CA PHE A 75 -3.14 8.73 -14.47
C PHE A 75 -4.11 7.57 -14.68
N GLN A 76 -4.16 6.62 -13.77
CA GLN A 76 -5.37 5.86 -13.56
C GLN A 76 -6.24 6.63 -12.55
N ALA A 77 -6.97 7.61 -13.04
CA ALA A 77 -8.00 8.28 -12.25
C ALA A 77 -9.18 7.31 -12.05
N ASN A 78 -9.05 6.44 -11.07
CA ASN A 78 -10.18 5.69 -10.57
C ASN A 78 -10.80 6.50 -9.43
N ALA A 79 -11.80 7.32 -9.76
CA ALA A 79 -12.63 8.06 -8.84
C ALA A 79 -11.94 9.16 -8.01
N SER A 80 -12.59 10.31 -7.92
CA SER A 80 -12.33 11.46 -7.05
C SER A 80 -10.91 11.60 -6.50
N CYS A 81 -9.94 11.95 -7.39
CA CYS A 81 -8.60 12.40 -6.98
C CYS A 81 -7.71 11.35 -6.31
N ILE A 82 -7.82 10.09 -6.72
CA ILE A 82 -6.81 9.07 -6.46
C ILE A 82 -5.88 9.03 -7.67
N ALA A 83 -4.60 9.30 -7.46
CA ALA A 83 -3.62 9.33 -8.54
C ALA A 83 -2.38 8.52 -8.18
N ALA A 84 -1.87 7.74 -9.15
CA ALA A 84 -0.52 7.20 -9.08
C ALA A 84 0.37 8.04 -9.99
N TYR A 85 1.45 8.60 -9.47
CA TYR A 85 2.38 9.43 -10.24
C TYR A 85 3.82 9.32 -9.75
N ILE A 86 4.76 9.74 -10.58
CA ILE A 86 6.18 9.83 -10.21
C ILE A 86 6.46 11.29 -9.84
N PRO A 87 6.76 11.60 -8.56
CA PRO A 87 7.11 12.97 -8.17
C PRO A 87 8.44 13.40 -8.80
N GLU A 88 8.57 14.68 -9.18
CA GLU A 88 9.78 15.24 -9.83
C GLU A 88 11.09 14.96 -9.07
N CYS A 89 11.03 14.88 -7.75
CA CYS A 89 12.20 14.67 -6.89
C CYS A 89 12.53 13.20 -6.64
N PHE A 90 11.77 12.24 -7.23
CA PHE A 90 11.98 10.81 -7.03
C PHE A 90 12.53 10.15 -8.30
N PRO A 91 13.32 9.06 -8.16
CA PRO A 91 13.73 8.29 -9.32
C PRO A 91 12.52 7.79 -10.14
N PRO A 92 12.64 7.60 -11.46
CA PRO A 92 11.55 7.12 -12.32
C PRO A 92 10.94 5.77 -11.90
N SER A 93 11.61 5.02 -11.01
CA SER A 93 11.11 3.76 -10.44
C SER A 93 10.14 3.95 -9.27
N TYR A 94 9.93 5.17 -8.79
CA TYR A 94 9.07 5.47 -7.67
C TYR A 94 7.74 6.03 -8.15
N THR A 95 6.73 5.18 -8.21
CA THR A 95 5.34 5.61 -8.37
C THR A 95 4.72 5.72 -6.99
N VAL A 96 4.21 6.90 -6.63
CA VAL A 96 3.47 7.11 -5.39
C VAL A 96 1.97 7.05 -5.64
N LEU A 97 1.22 6.57 -4.66
CA LEU A 97 -0.23 6.69 -4.63
C LEU A 97 -0.58 7.96 -3.86
N ALA A 98 -1.27 8.89 -4.49
CA ALA A 98 -1.78 10.09 -3.88
C ALA A 98 -3.30 10.04 -3.68
N ILE A 99 -3.77 10.48 -2.53
CA ILE A 99 -5.18 10.69 -2.21
C ILE A 99 -5.38 12.17 -1.89
N TYR A 100 -6.21 12.82 -2.67
CA TYR A 100 -6.61 14.20 -2.48
C TYR A 100 -7.99 14.25 -1.83
N THR A 101 -8.09 14.76 -0.65
CA THR A 101 -9.32 14.70 0.12
C THR A 101 -10.32 15.81 -0.20
N ARG A 102 -9.85 16.89 -0.87
CA ARG A 102 -10.73 17.95 -1.39
C ARG A 102 -10.01 18.78 -2.45
N MET A 103 -10.68 19.07 -3.55
CA MET A 103 -10.14 19.95 -4.60
C MET A 103 -10.22 21.44 -4.25
N PRO A 104 -9.32 22.29 -4.82
CA PRO A 104 -9.20 23.69 -4.43
C PRO A 104 -10.44 24.56 -4.64
N ASP A 105 -11.36 24.15 -5.51
CA ASP A 105 -12.48 24.99 -5.97
C ASP A 105 -13.85 24.62 -5.41
N ASP A 106 -13.91 23.78 -4.37
CA ASP A 106 -15.14 23.32 -3.69
C ASP A 106 -16.16 22.57 -4.59
N ARG A 107 -15.81 22.29 -5.86
CA ARG A 107 -16.71 21.65 -6.83
C ARG A 107 -16.75 20.13 -6.73
N ILE A 108 -15.89 19.54 -5.92
CA ILE A 108 -15.79 18.09 -5.78
C ILE A 108 -16.21 17.69 -4.37
N PRO A 109 -17.01 16.63 -4.26
CA PRO A 109 -17.42 16.08 -2.97
C PRO A 109 -16.21 15.70 -2.12
N LEU A 110 -16.38 15.81 -0.83
CA LEU A 110 -15.40 15.43 0.18
C LEU A 110 -15.02 13.96 0.00
N CYS A 111 -13.71 13.68 0.03
CA CYS A 111 -13.20 12.35 0.28
C CYS A 111 -12.51 12.41 1.64
N ASP A 112 -13.27 12.21 2.70
CA ASP A 112 -12.80 12.29 4.08
C ASP A 112 -12.76 10.93 4.80
N TRP A 113 -13.13 9.87 4.07
CA TRP A 113 -13.02 8.49 4.49
C TRP A 113 -12.84 7.59 3.26
N LEU A 114 -11.65 7.09 3.05
CA LEU A 114 -11.36 6.26 1.89
C LEU A 114 -10.50 5.06 2.27
N THR A 115 -10.94 3.89 1.87
CA THR A 115 -10.12 2.67 1.88
C THR A 115 -9.89 2.21 0.45
N LEU A 116 -8.64 1.88 0.15
CA LEU A 116 -8.21 1.26 -1.09
C LEU A 116 -7.69 -0.14 -0.82
N GLU A 117 -7.79 -1.03 -1.81
CA GLU A 117 -7.24 -2.38 -1.72
C GLU A 117 -6.48 -2.78 -2.97
N GLN A 118 -5.54 -3.68 -2.78
CA GLN A 118 -4.89 -4.44 -3.84
C GLN A 118 -4.40 -5.79 -3.31
N PRO A 119 -4.13 -6.79 -4.17
CA PRO A 119 -3.42 -8.01 -3.77
C PRO A 119 -1.93 -7.72 -3.51
N SER A 120 -1.32 -8.39 -2.55
CA SER A 120 0.12 -8.34 -2.34
C SER A 120 0.87 -8.93 -3.54
N LEU A 121 1.97 -8.28 -3.97
CA LEU A 121 2.79 -8.73 -5.10
C LEU A 121 3.52 -10.04 -4.82
N GLN A 122 3.84 -10.31 -3.55
CA GLN A 122 4.56 -11.50 -3.12
C GLN A 122 4.04 -12.02 -1.78
N ALA A 123 4.44 -13.23 -1.44
CA ALA A 123 4.16 -13.81 -0.13
C ALA A 123 4.96 -13.08 0.95
N ILE A 124 4.36 -12.92 2.12
CA ILE A 124 4.98 -12.38 3.33
C ILE A 124 5.04 -13.54 4.33
N ARG A 125 6.22 -13.81 4.88
CA ARG A 125 6.41 -14.93 5.81
C ARG A 125 6.38 -14.46 7.26
N ALA A 126 6.06 -15.35 8.14
CA ALA A 126 6.24 -15.12 9.57
C ALA A 126 7.67 -14.69 9.87
N GLY A 127 7.83 -13.54 10.53
CA GLY A 127 9.11 -12.94 10.86
C GLY A 127 9.64 -11.95 9.83
N ASP A 128 9.06 -11.85 8.62
CA ASP A 128 9.40 -10.78 7.68
C ASP A 128 9.05 -9.42 8.30
N VAL A 129 9.92 -8.45 8.11
CA VAL A 129 9.71 -7.06 8.55
C VAL A 129 9.22 -6.25 7.37
N ILE A 130 8.01 -5.70 7.50
CA ILE A 130 7.41 -4.81 6.51
C ILE A 130 7.69 -3.37 6.92
N GLU A 131 8.32 -2.59 6.04
CA GLU A 131 8.42 -1.15 6.17
C GLU A 131 7.36 -0.48 5.30
N VAL A 132 6.57 0.40 5.89
CA VAL A 132 5.61 1.25 5.20
C VAL A 132 6.10 2.69 5.26
N ARG A 133 6.19 3.35 4.11
CA ARG A 133 6.59 4.76 4.00
C ARG A 133 5.47 5.56 3.38
N ALA A 134 5.10 6.61 4.07
CA ALA A 134 4.05 7.53 3.66
C ALA A 134 4.52 8.98 3.76
N TYR A 135 3.75 9.89 3.20
CA TYR A 135 4.02 11.32 3.29
C TYR A 135 2.71 12.09 3.26
N HIS A 136 2.65 13.21 3.91
CA HIS A 136 1.59 14.19 3.72
C HIS A 136 2.16 15.58 3.51
N ASN A 137 1.49 16.38 2.69
CA ASN A 137 1.77 17.80 2.57
C ASN A 137 1.37 18.55 3.85
N GLU A 138 1.56 19.86 3.90
CA GLU A 138 1.02 20.66 4.98
C GLU A 138 -0.48 20.41 5.12
N LEU A 139 -0.89 19.94 6.31
CA LEU A 139 -2.29 19.64 6.62
C LEU A 139 -2.98 20.86 7.18
N THR A 140 -4.15 21.17 6.61
CA THR A 140 -4.97 22.31 7.03
C THR A 140 -6.44 21.94 7.18
N ALA A 141 -7.12 22.60 8.11
CA ALA A 141 -8.57 22.49 8.28
C ALA A 141 -9.13 23.81 8.78
N PRO A 142 -10.43 24.10 8.53
CA PRO A 142 -11.09 25.32 9.04
C PRO A 142 -11.12 25.39 10.57
N VAL A 143 -11.11 24.25 11.22
CA VAL A 143 -11.01 24.06 12.68
C VAL A 143 -10.00 22.96 12.96
N PRO A 144 -9.32 22.94 14.11
CA PRO A 144 -8.44 21.85 14.48
C PRO A 144 -9.15 20.49 14.38
N GLY A 145 -8.43 19.49 13.85
CA GLY A 145 -8.95 18.16 13.63
C GLY A 145 -7.84 17.12 13.64
N GLU A 146 -8.14 15.95 13.15
CA GLU A 146 -7.22 14.81 13.04
C GLU A 146 -7.34 14.20 11.65
N ALA A 147 -6.25 13.62 11.19
CA ALA A 147 -6.21 12.70 10.05
C ALA A 147 -5.61 11.38 10.51
N ARG A 148 -5.98 10.32 9.86
CA ARG A 148 -5.42 9.00 10.08
C ARG A 148 -4.93 8.42 8.76
N MET A 149 -3.71 7.86 8.76
CA MET A 149 -3.14 7.11 7.65
C MET A 149 -2.84 5.70 8.15
N SER A 150 -3.40 4.69 7.50
CA SER A 150 -3.25 3.30 7.97
C SER A 150 -3.00 2.34 6.82
N PHE A 151 -2.18 1.32 7.10
CA PHE A 151 -1.92 0.23 6.17
C PHE A 151 -2.14 -1.11 6.87
N ALA A 152 -2.82 -2.04 6.19
CA ALA A 152 -3.06 -3.37 6.74
C ALA A 152 -2.69 -4.47 5.74
N VAL A 153 -2.25 -5.60 6.30
CA VAL A 153 -2.00 -6.87 5.60
C VAL A 153 -3.07 -7.87 6.04
N GLY A 154 -3.99 -8.19 5.15
CA GLY A 154 -5.20 -8.91 5.52
C GLY A 154 -6.06 -8.10 6.49
N ASP A 155 -6.15 -8.58 7.73
CA ASP A 155 -6.88 -7.97 8.85
C ASP A 155 -5.97 -7.35 9.92
N GLN A 156 -4.65 -7.35 9.68
CA GLN A 156 -3.65 -6.87 10.65
C GLN A 156 -3.12 -5.49 10.28
N LEU A 157 -3.20 -4.56 11.22
CA LEU A 157 -2.60 -3.24 11.06
C LEU A 157 -1.08 -3.36 11.07
N ALA A 158 -0.45 -2.96 9.97
CA ALA A 158 1.00 -2.90 9.80
C ALA A 158 1.55 -1.47 9.97
N PHE A 159 0.70 -0.47 9.76
CA PHE A 159 1.02 0.94 9.97
C PHE A 159 -0.27 1.67 10.36
N ASP A 160 -0.20 2.57 11.34
CA ASP A 160 -1.36 3.32 11.82
C ASP A 160 -0.90 4.60 12.52
N GLU A 161 -1.09 5.74 11.85
CA GLU A 161 -0.67 7.05 12.35
C GLU A 161 -1.85 8.01 12.40
N THR A 162 -2.01 8.64 13.56
CA THR A 162 -2.96 9.74 13.76
C THR A 162 -2.21 11.07 13.81
N ILE A 163 -2.59 11.99 12.94
CA ILE A 163 -1.89 13.25 12.72
C ILE A 163 -2.83 14.40 13.10
N LEU A 164 -2.39 15.25 14.01
CA LEU A 164 -3.16 16.45 14.37
C LEU A 164 -3.13 17.47 13.22
N ILE A 165 -4.27 18.12 12.96
CA ILE A 165 -4.39 19.18 11.96
C ILE A 165 -4.66 20.51 12.70
N PRO A 166 -3.91 21.60 12.40
CA PRO A 166 -2.90 21.74 11.34
C PRO A 166 -1.57 21.05 11.68
N ASN A 167 -0.86 20.58 10.64
CA ASN A 167 0.48 20.03 10.75
C ASN A 167 1.34 20.45 9.55
N ALA A 168 2.66 20.57 9.74
CA ALA A 168 3.59 20.72 8.64
C ALA A 168 3.72 19.43 7.83
N SER A 169 4.24 19.53 6.60
CA SER A 169 4.50 18.34 5.77
C SER A 169 5.52 17.41 6.45
N GLU A 170 5.26 16.10 6.38
CA GLU A 170 6.06 15.10 7.07
C GLU A 170 6.15 13.78 6.31
N PHE A 171 7.35 13.16 6.38
CA PHE A 171 7.55 11.75 6.01
C PHE A 171 7.28 10.86 7.23
N LEU A 172 6.43 9.87 7.03
CA LEU A 172 6.08 8.88 8.04
C LEU A 172 6.67 7.54 7.64
N THR A 173 7.23 6.84 8.61
CA THR A 173 7.77 5.49 8.39
C THR A 173 7.39 4.61 9.58
N GLY A 174 6.76 3.49 9.28
CA GLY A 174 6.45 2.46 10.27
C GLY A 174 6.99 1.11 9.86
N THR A 175 7.28 0.27 10.84
CA THR A 175 7.67 -1.13 10.61
C THR A 175 6.77 -2.07 11.37
N TRP A 176 6.44 -3.19 10.74
CA TRP A 176 5.65 -4.25 11.33
C TRP A 176 6.28 -5.61 11.03
N THR A 177 6.33 -6.48 12.01
CA THR A 177 6.81 -7.86 11.81
C THR A 177 5.64 -8.79 11.64
N ALA A 178 5.61 -9.55 10.55
CA ALA A 178 4.55 -10.50 10.27
C ALA A 178 4.53 -11.62 11.34
N ASP A 179 3.37 -11.86 11.92
CA ASP A 179 3.14 -12.86 12.97
C ASP A 179 2.88 -14.27 12.40
N LYS A 180 2.52 -14.34 11.14
CA LYS A 180 2.19 -15.56 10.40
C LYS A 180 2.53 -15.40 8.91
N ASP A 181 2.41 -16.48 8.16
CA ASP A 181 2.54 -16.46 6.71
C ASP A 181 1.30 -15.85 6.06
N TYR A 182 1.53 -14.99 5.07
CA TYR A 182 0.53 -14.44 4.18
C TYR A 182 0.88 -14.82 2.74
N PRO A 183 0.06 -15.57 2.02
CA PRO A 183 0.36 -15.96 0.63
C PRO A 183 0.39 -14.74 -0.30
N ALA A 184 1.10 -14.84 -1.41
CA ALA A 184 1.00 -13.85 -2.48
C ALA A 184 -0.46 -13.67 -2.90
N GLY A 185 -0.87 -12.44 -3.17
CA GLY A 185 -2.26 -12.09 -3.41
C GLY A 185 -3.08 -11.85 -2.15
N THR A 186 -2.48 -11.89 -0.95
CA THR A 186 -3.13 -11.43 0.27
C THR A 186 -3.60 -9.99 0.08
N ARG A 187 -4.83 -9.70 0.48
CA ARG A 187 -5.39 -8.36 0.40
C ARG A 187 -4.57 -7.39 1.27
N LEU A 188 -4.12 -6.31 0.67
CA LEU A 188 -3.54 -5.15 1.32
C LEU A 188 -4.57 -4.04 1.33
N LEU A 189 -4.64 -3.27 2.42
CA LEU A 189 -5.52 -2.13 2.56
C LEU A 189 -4.71 -0.89 2.87
N TRP A 190 -5.01 0.20 2.17
CA TRP A 190 -4.55 1.54 2.47
C TRP A 190 -5.75 2.42 2.82
N HIS A 191 -5.69 3.08 3.97
CA HIS A 191 -6.80 3.88 4.47
C HIS A 191 -6.36 5.29 4.83
N VAL A 192 -7.20 6.23 4.47
CA VAL A 192 -7.09 7.64 4.89
C VAL A 192 -8.44 8.08 5.46
N ASP A 193 -8.40 8.53 6.69
CA ASP A 193 -9.46 9.29 7.35
C ASP A 193 -8.93 10.71 7.54
N ASN A 194 -9.67 11.71 7.07
CA ASN A 194 -9.18 13.07 6.98
C ASN A 194 -10.20 14.11 7.43
N HIS A 195 -9.69 15.23 7.92
CA HIS A 195 -10.45 16.41 8.22
C HIS A 195 -9.83 17.62 7.52
N GLY A 196 -10.42 18.08 6.41
CA GLY A 196 -9.95 19.25 5.66
C GLY A 196 -9.54 18.97 4.21
N ARG A 197 -8.80 19.93 3.63
CA ARG A 197 -8.28 19.85 2.25
C ARG A 197 -6.81 19.46 2.29
N ASN A 198 -6.53 18.20 2.06
CA ASN A 198 -5.20 17.66 2.30
C ASN A 198 -4.83 16.64 1.24
N GLU A 199 -3.55 16.32 1.17
CA GLU A 199 -2.97 15.31 0.29
C GLU A 199 -2.18 14.32 1.12
N TYR A 200 -2.42 13.03 0.85
CA TYR A 200 -1.79 11.91 1.53
C TYR A 200 -1.20 10.95 0.50
N LEU A 201 0.05 10.55 0.71
CA LEU A 201 0.77 9.70 -0.21
C LEU A 201 1.21 8.41 0.47
N LEU A 202 0.93 7.27 -0.17
CA LEU A 202 1.64 6.03 0.08
C LEU A 202 2.83 5.98 -0.88
N ILE A 203 4.04 5.96 -0.34
CA ILE A 203 5.27 5.91 -1.13
C ILE A 203 5.57 4.47 -1.48
N GLU A 204 5.70 3.62 -0.47
CA GLU A 204 6.06 2.20 -0.64
C GLU A 204 5.68 1.37 0.58
N ALA A 205 5.54 0.08 0.36
CA ALA A 205 5.54 -0.94 1.40
C ALA A 205 6.42 -2.10 0.94
N ASN A 206 7.47 -2.39 1.72
CA ASN A 206 8.53 -3.34 1.35
C ASN A 206 8.79 -4.35 2.45
N ILE A 207 9.17 -5.56 2.07
CA ILE A 207 9.87 -6.50 2.95
C ILE A 207 11.35 -6.08 2.98
N LEU A 208 11.89 -5.87 4.18
CA LEU A 208 13.28 -5.45 4.43
C LEU A 208 14.28 -6.60 4.31
#